data_18faf0f7913e49afb0c2413cde0efe27
#
_entry.id   18faf0f7913e49afb0c2413cde0efe27
#
_cell.length_a   1.000
_cell.length_b   1.000
_cell.length_c   1.000
_cell.angle_alpha   90.00
_cell.angle_beta   90.00
_cell.angle_gamma   90.00
#
_symmetry.space_group_name_H-M   'P 1'
#
loop_
_entity.id
_entity.type
_entity.pdbx_description
1 polymer ?
#
loop_
_entity_poly.entity_id
_entity_poly.type
_entity_poly.pdbx_seq_one_letter_code
_entity_poly.pdbx_strand_id
1 'polypeptide(L)'
;MEKRWIWPFELEEQIGSGAMGVVYRARFVKNDRRVALKLLPQEIAANAILASRFQREMEILKDLRHPHIVHCFGGTCEGDQWFYAMELIEGGTLGGLLHEQGKLPWRKVVEFGLQVCAALEHAHDRGVIHRDLKPGNLLLTKTGKVKLADFGLALVSAETRLTSAGKTMGSLHYMAPEQIQGKPALSNRTDLYALGCVLFELLCRRTPFVGEAMAEILQQHIRKPPPAISSFVVDCPVELETLIAQLLEKDPDQRPQTAQAVAVRLRTISEDITVRTPRANRFAQTLAAQPVVSSTEGETVSAVVPTSGRTWNGPLVAGLVVALAAVAWLFSANLHHDRAYTQTERLFVAAVKDPSQPALVRIFSAKSLGEMGSHAQSALEPLLESMNDPDPLVRVEIARSIGKIGLGDALLIASLHKIQERDEQPDVRAALGDTVEILKKKPSGGSVLPYIIALAGLAIFGGAGYWVWKQAQEAAASS
;
A
#
# COMPACT_ATOMS: atom_id res chain seq x y z
N MET A 1 -19.05 31.86 6.34
CA MET A 1 -18.67 30.77 5.40
C MET A 1 -19.69 30.79 4.27
N GLU A 2 -19.26 30.97 3.04
CA GLU A 2 -20.14 30.81 1.88
C GLU A 2 -20.70 29.40 1.83
N LYS A 3 -22.05 29.30 1.74
CA LYS A 3 -22.72 28.03 1.60
C LYS A 3 -22.40 27.46 0.22
N ARG A 4 -21.79 26.28 0.20
CA ARG A 4 -21.51 25.55 -1.03
C ARG A 4 -22.72 24.70 -1.40
N TRP A 5 -23.14 24.76 -2.65
CA TRP A 5 -24.33 24.08 -3.16
C TRP A 5 -23.97 23.15 -4.31
N ILE A 6 -24.62 22.00 -4.34
CA ILE A 6 -24.80 21.13 -5.50
C ILE A 6 -26.28 20.76 -5.51
N TRP A 7 -27.03 21.41 -6.36
CA TRP A 7 -28.49 21.31 -6.34
C TRP A 7 -28.99 19.86 -6.48
N PRO A 8 -29.90 19.39 -5.62
CA PRO A 8 -30.61 20.10 -4.55
C PRO A 8 -30.01 19.90 -3.15
N PHE A 9 -28.70 19.86 -3.00
CA PHE A 9 -27.98 19.59 -1.75
C PHE A 9 -27.19 20.82 -1.27
N GLU A 10 -27.32 21.16 0.01
CA GLU A 10 -26.43 22.08 0.73
C GLU A 10 -25.28 21.27 1.33
N LEU A 11 -24.03 21.58 0.97
CA LEU A 11 -22.85 20.93 1.52
C LEU A 11 -22.54 21.48 2.92
N GLU A 12 -22.47 20.60 3.94
CA GLU A 12 -22.17 21.00 5.32
C GLU A 12 -20.68 20.85 5.62
N GLU A 13 -20.17 19.61 5.63
CA GLU A 13 -18.82 19.25 6.08
C GLU A 13 -18.22 18.17 5.17
N GLN A 14 -16.93 18.28 4.89
CA GLN A 14 -16.19 17.20 4.23
C GLN A 14 -15.92 16.09 5.24
N ILE A 15 -16.46 14.89 4.99
CA ILE A 15 -16.34 13.72 5.86
C ILE A 15 -15.38 12.65 5.31
N GLY A 16 -14.91 12.80 4.09
CA GLY A 16 -13.94 11.90 3.49
C GLY A 16 -13.35 12.41 2.18
N SER A 17 -12.16 11.92 1.84
CA SER A 17 -11.53 12.15 0.55
C SER A 17 -10.73 10.93 0.12
N GLY A 18 -10.71 10.66 -1.18
CA GLY A 18 -10.00 9.51 -1.74
C GLY A 18 -9.75 9.64 -3.24
N ALA A 19 -9.15 8.62 -3.84
CA ALA A 19 -8.91 8.59 -5.29
C ALA A 19 -10.20 8.67 -6.14
N MET A 20 -11.34 8.28 -5.55
CA MET A 20 -12.65 8.30 -6.21
C MET A 20 -13.47 9.57 -5.90
N GLY A 21 -12.84 10.61 -5.37
CA GLY A 21 -13.51 11.88 -5.09
C GLY A 21 -13.59 12.24 -3.61
N VAL A 22 -14.45 13.21 -3.34
CA VAL A 22 -14.62 13.81 -2.00
C VAL A 22 -16.04 13.53 -1.52
N VAL A 23 -16.19 13.15 -0.25
CA VAL A 23 -17.48 12.87 0.37
C VAL A 23 -17.80 14.00 1.35
N TYR A 24 -18.97 14.58 1.19
CA TYR A 24 -19.52 15.60 2.08
C TYR A 24 -20.71 15.07 2.85
N ARG A 25 -20.84 15.48 4.10
CA ARG A 25 -22.15 15.56 4.76
C ARG A 25 -22.93 16.64 4.04
N ALA A 26 -24.13 16.35 3.60
CA ALA A 26 -24.96 17.29 2.88
C ALA A 26 -26.41 17.19 3.34
N ARG A 27 -27.13 18.29 3.21
CA ARG A 27 -28.55 18.40 3.53
C ARG A 27 -29.37 18.48 2.24
N PHE A 28 -30.29 17.55 2.08
CA PHE A 28 -31.23 17.57 0.96
C PHE A 28 -32.37 18.57 1.25
N VAL A 29 -32.42 19.63 0.48
CA VAL A 29 -33.25 20.82 0.77
C VAL A 29 -34.75 20.52 0.80
N LYS A 30 -35.21 19.56 -0.03
CA LYS A 30 -36.66 19.27 -0.16
C LYS A 30 -37.30 18.67 1.10
N ASN A 31 -36.55 17.97 1.93
CA ASN A 31 -37.08 17.27 3.11
C ASN A 31 -36.16 17.36 4.33
N ASP A 32 -35.15 18.21 4.30
CA ASP A 32 -34.18 18.46 5.38
C ASP A 32 -33.36 17.20 5.80
N ARG A 33 -33.33 16.18 4.95
CA ARG A 33 -32.62 14.94 5.25
C ARG A 33 -31.12 15.11 5.06
N ARG A 34 -30.33 14.67 6.05
CA ARG A 34 -28.88 14.56 5.92
C ARG A 34 -28.50 13.30 5.15
N VAL A 35 -27.56 13.44 4.22
CA VAL A 35 -27.03 12.40 3.36
C VAL A 35 -25.50 12.50 3.29
N ALA A 36 -24.83 11.44 2.87
CA ALA A 36 -23.47 11.52 2.37
C ALA A 36 -23.51 11.80 0.87
N LEU A 37 -22.89 12.86 0.41
CA LEU A 37 -22.82 13.24 -1.00
C LEU A 37 -21.40 13.04 -1.49
N LYS A 38 -21.19 12.14 -2.42
CA LYS A 38 -19.87 11.88 -3.02
C LYS A 38 -19.74 12.58 -4.35
N LEU A 39 -18.77 13.50 -4.42
CA LEU A 39 -18.40 14.21 -5.63
C LEU A 39 -17.30 13.43 -6.34
N LEU A 40 -17.49 13.12 -7.61
CA LEU A 40 -16.52 12.39 -8.41
C LEU A 40 -15.47 13.34 -9.00
N PRO A 41 -14.26 12.85 -9.32
CA PRO A 41 -13.25 13.63 -10.01
C PRO A 41 -13.75 14.15 -11.36
N GLN A 42 -13.31 15.35 -11.75
CA GLN A 42 -13.74 16.01 -13.00
C GLN A 42 -13.34 15.22 -14.25
N GLU A 43 -12.29 14.42 -14.18
CA GLU A 43 -11.83 13.56 -15.29
C GLU A 43 -12.89 12.54 -15.72
N ILE A 44 -13.83 12.19 -14.85
CA ILE A 44 -14.96 11.31 -15.19
C ILE A 44 -15.97 12.05 -16.07
N ALA A 45 -16.19 13.35 -15.82
CA ALA A 45 -17.09 14.17 -16.63
C ALA A 45 -16.59 14.37 -18.07
N ALA A 46 -15.27 14.46 -18.24
CA ALA A 46 -14.64 14.65 -19.54
C ALA A 46 -14.70 13.41 -20.44
N ASN A 47 -15.05 12.22 -19.91
CA ASN A 47 -15.07 10.96 -20.65
C ASN A 47 -16.49 10.40 -20.74
N ALA A 48 -17.11 10.50 -21.94
CA ALA A 48 -18.48 10.04 -22.19
C ALA A 48 -18.71 8.54 -21.90
N ILE A 49 -17.67 7.70 -22.10
CA ILE A 49 -17.73 6.26 -21.82
C ILE A 49 -17.80 6.04 -20.31
N LEU A 50 -16.98 6.74 -19.52
CA LEU A 50 -17.00 6.66 -18.06
C LEU A 50 -18.31 7.19 -17.49
N ALA A 51 -18.83 8.28 -18.02
CA ALA A 51 -20.12 8.86 -17.64
C ALA A 51 -21.29 7.88 -17.86
N SER A 52 -21.36 7.23 -19.03
CA SER A 52 -22.40 6.26 -19.34
C SER A 52 -22.31 4.98 -18.45
N ARG A 53 -21.11 4.52 -18.17
CA ARG A 53 -20.87 3.41 -17.21
C ARG A 53 -21.32 3.80 -15.80
N PHE A 54 -20.97 5.00 -15.34
CA PHE A 54 -21.42 5.50 -14.04
C PHE A 54 -22.94 5.52 -13.92
N GLN A 55 -23.66 6.05 -14.91
CA GLN A 55 -25.13 6.08 -14.90
C GLN A 55 -25.73 4.68 -14.79
N ARG A 56 -25.20 3.72 -15.56
CA ARG A 56 -25.67 2.32 -15.51
C ARG A 56 -25.42 1.68 -14.15
N GLU A 57 -24.25 1.91 -13.55
CA GLU A 57 -23.94 1.40 -12.22
C GLU A 57 -24.82 2.03 -11.14
N MET A 58 -25.13 3.32 -11.25
CA MET A 58 -26.05 4.00 -10.33
C MET A 58 -27.45 3.41 -10.33
N GLU A 59 -27.99 3.00 -11.47
CA GLU A 59 -29.30 2.33 -11.52
C GLU A 59 -29.27 0.99 -10.78
N ILE A 60 -28.21 0.20 -10.95
CA ILE A 60 -28.03 -1.06 -10.23
C ILE A 60 -27.90 -0.83 -8.71
N LEU A 61 -27.13 0.18 -8.31
CA LEU A 61 -26.87 0.47 -6.88
C LEU A 61 -28.10 0.99 -6.14
N LYS A 62 -29.03 1.68 -6.80
CA LYS A 62 -30.31 2.09 -6.21
C LYS A 62 -31.16 0.91 -5.74
N ASP A 63 -31.05 -0.23 -6.44
CA ASP A 63 -31.82 -1.44 -6.15
C ASP A 63 -31.18 -2.33 -5.08
N LEU A 64 -29.94 -2.06 -4.69
CA LEU A 64 -29.27 -2.74 -3.59
C LEU A 64 -29.78 -2.24 -2.23
N ARG A 65 -30.88 -2.84 -1.74
CA ARG A 65 -31.47 -2.51 -0.42
C ARG A 65 -31.23 -3.65 0.55
N HIS A 66 -30.29 -3.45 1.48
CA HIS A 66 -29.95 -4.44 2.49
C HIS A 66 -29.49 -3.78 3.80
N PRO A 67 -29.78 -4.33 5.00
CA PRO A 67 -29.37 -3.70 6.27
C PRO A 67 -27.87 -3.51 6.42
N HIS A 68 -27.06 -4.33 5.73
CA HIS A 68 -25.60 -4.27 5.76
C HIS A 68 -24.98 -3.68 4.47
N ILE A 69 -25.77 -2.96 3.67
CA ILE A 69 -25.30 -2.18 2.51
C ILE A 69 -25.69 -0.71 2.73
N VAL A 70 -24.78 0.20 2.43
CA VAL A 70 -25.09 1.64 2.41
C VAL A 70 -26.04 1.91 1.26
N HIS A 71 -27.22 2.43 1.56
CA HIS A 71 -28.22 2.66 0.54
C HIS A 71 -27.85 3.85 -0.35
N CYS A 72 -27.81 3.64 -1.67
CA CYS A 72 -27.62 4.67 -2.68
C CYS A 72 -28.98 5.26 -3.06
N PHE A 73 -29.16 6.58 -2.93
CA PHE A 73 -30.38 7.27 -3.33
C PHE A 73 -30.39 7.64 -4.81
N GLY A 74 -29.23 7.61 -5.47
CA GLY A 74 -29.01 7.93 -6.86
C GLY A 74 -27.94 8.98 -7.07
N GLY A 75 -27.58 9.17 -8.32
CA GLY A 75 -26.54 10.12 -8.74
C GLY A 75 -26.94 10.81 -10.04
N THR A 76 -26.34 11.95 -10.30
CA THR A 76 -26.52 12.77 -11.49
C THR A 76 -25.32 13.66 -11.74
N CYS A 77 -25.38 14.48 -12.78
CA CYS A 77 -24.43 15.51 -13.10
C CYS A 77 -25.09 16.89 -12.97
N GLU A 78 -24.39 17.84 -12.35
CA GLU A 78 -24.76 19.26 -12.36
C GLU A 78 -23.59 20.06 -12.96
N GLY A 79 -23.83 20.67 -14.11
CA GLY A 79 -22.72 21.19 -14.94
C GLY A 79 -21.74 20.07 -15.29
N ASP A 80 -20.47 20.25 -14.94
CA ASP A 80 -19.41 19.26 -15.16
C ASP A 80 -19.11 18.41 -13.90
N GLN A 81 -19.93 18.52 -12.84
CA GLN A 81 -19.71 17.81 -11.60
C GLN A 81 -20.63 16.61 -11.45
N TRP A 82 -20.08 15.41 -11.55
CA TRP A 82 -20.78 14.16 -11.24
C TRP A 82 -20.79 13.92 -9.74
N PHE A 83 -21.93 13.50 -9.22
CA PHE A 83 -22.11 13.16 -7.81
C PHE A 83 -23.17 12.11 -7.60
N TYR A 84 -23.16 11.48 -6.44
CA TYR A 84 -24.25 10.64 -5.97
C TYR A 84 -24.49 10.81 -4.48
N ALA A 85 -25.77 10.64 -4.09
CA ALA A 85 -26.21 10.73 -2.71
C ALA A 85 -26.43 9.33 -2.13
N MET A 86 -26.00 9.12 -0.90
CA MET A 86 -26.13 7.85 -0.19
C MET A 86 -26.47 8.08 1.29
N GLU A 87 -26.86 7.02 1.96
CA GLU A 87 -27.12 6.99 3.40
C GLU A 87 -25.89 7.48 4.18
N LEU A 88 -26.12 8.43 5.09
CA LEU A 88 -25.08 8.95 5.98
C LEU A 88 -24.88 7.97 7.15
N ILE A 89 -23.67 7.42 7.29
CA ILE A 89 -23.28 6.54 8.38
C ILE A 89 -22.27 7.27 9.28
N GLU A 90 -22.53 7.29 10.59
CA GLU A 90 -21.82 8.18 11.52
C GLU A 90 -20.99 7.47 12.61
N GLY A 91 -20.82 6.15 12.54
CA GLY A 91 -20.04 5.37 13.52
C GLY A 91 -18.59 5.09 13.09
N GLY A 92 -18.09 5.77 12.07
CA GLY A 92 -16.74 5.55 11.54
C GLY A 92 -16.61 4.34 10.63
N THR A 93 -15.42 3.77 10.53
CA THR A 93 -15.10 2.60 9.68
C THR A 93 -14.46 1.48 10.49
N LEU A 94 -14.47 0.24 9.98
CA LEU A 94 -13.70 -0.85 10.61
C LEU A 94 -12.20 -0.56 10.61
N GLY A 95 -11.69 0.17 9.62
CA GLY A 95 -10.29 0.63 9.61
C GLY A 95 -9.99 1.59 10.76
N GLY A 96 -10.88 2.56 11.02
CA GLY A 96 -10.78 3.46 12.16
C GLY A 96 -10.84 2.71 13.50
N LEU A 97 -11.80 1.79 13.64
CA LEU A 97 -11.94 0.94 14.83
C LEU A 97 -10.67 0.12 15.09
N LEU A 98 -10.10 -0.49 14.06
CA LEU A 98 -8.84 -1.24 14.14
C LEU A 98 -7.65 -0.37 14.54
N HIS A 99 -7.61 0.87 14.06
CA HIS A 99 -6.58 1.83 14.42
C HIS A 99 -6.66 2.22 15.92
N GLU A 100 -7.88 2.45 16.41
CA GLU A 100 -8.13 2.87 17.78
C GLU A 100 -7.98 1.73 18.81
N GLN A 101 -8.56 0.55 18.50
CA GLN A 101 -8.62 -0.56 19.45
C GLN A 101 -7.49 -1.60 19.29
N GLY A 102 -6.77 -1.58 18.18
CA GLY A 102 -5.81 -2.61 17.85
C GLY A 102 -6.48 -3.89 17.36
N LYS A 103 -5.88 -5.07 17.67
CA LYS A 103 -6.43 -6.38 17.30
C LYS A 103 -7.82 -6.57 17.89
N LEU A 104 -8.75 -7.06 17.07
CA LEU A 104 -10.10 -7.35 17.55
C LEU A 104 -10.21 -8.80 18.05
N PRO A 105 -11.02 -9.06 19.09
CA PRO A 105 -11.32 -10.42 19.51
C PRO A 105 -11.95 -11.21 18.36
N TRP A 106 -11.55 -12.47 18.18
CA TRP A 106 -12.02 -13.31 17.08
C TRP A 106 -13.57 -13.42 16.99
N ARG A 107 -14.27 -13.42 18.13
CA ARG A 107 -15.75 -13.42 18.16
C ARG A 107 -16.33 -12.19 17.48
N LYS A 108 -15.72 -11.02 17.69
CA LYS A 108 -16.13 -9.77 17.04
C LYS A 108 -15.83 -9.77 15.56
N VAL A 109 -14.69 -10.38 15.17
CA VAL A 109 -14.32 -10.56 13.76
C VAL A 109 -15.31 -11.48 13.05
N VAL A 110 -15.73 -12.58 13.70
CA VAL A 110 -16.77 -13.47 13.18
C VAL A 110 -18.11 -12.74 13.03
N GLU A 111 -18.53 -11.96 14.03
CA GLU A 111 -19.76 -11.14 13.96
C GLU A 111 -19.74 -10.18 12.76
N PHE A 112 -18.64 -9.47 12.56
CA PHE A 112 -18.48 -8.58 11.40
C PHE A 112 -18.42 -9.36 10.09
N GLY A 113 -17.71 -10.48 10.05
CA GLY A 113 -17.66 -11.36 8.89
C GLY A 113 -19.04 -11.84 8.43
N LEU A 114 -19.90 -12.22 9.37
CA LEU A 114 -21.28 -12.62 9.07
C LEU A 114 -22.10 -11.49 8.43
N GLN A 115 -21.97 -10.27 8.93
CA GLN A 115 -22.65 -9.09 8.39
C GLN A 115 -22.17 -8.75 6.98
N VAL A 116 -20.85 -8.83 6.74
CA VAL A 116 -20.25 -8.62 5.42
C VAL A 116 -20.66 -9.71 4.45
N CYS A 117 -20.69 -10.97 4.87
CA CYS A 117 -21.19 -12.08 4.03
C CYS A 117 -22.63 -11.86 3.59
N ALA A 118 -23.50 -11.40 4.49
CA ALA A 118 -24.91 -11.11 4.16
C ALA A 118 -25.02 -9.97 3.12
N ALA A 119 -24.18 -8.95 3.22
CA ALA A 119 -24.11 -7.86 2.24
C ALA A 119 -23.63 -8.36 0.87
N LEU A 120 -22.54 -9.14 0.86
CA LEU A 120 -21.97 -9.70 -0.36
C LEU A 120 -22.92 -10.66 -1.06
N GLU A 121 -23.57 -11.57 -0.32
CA GLU A 121 -24.55 -12.49 -0.89
C GLU A 121 -25.66 -11.74 -1.62
N HIS A 122 -26.25 -10.73 -0.95
CA HIS A 122 -27.29 -9.90 -1.54
C HIS A 122 -26.86 -9.20 -2.84
N ALA A 123 -25.61 -8.74 -2.91
CA ALA A 123 -25.05 -8.10 -4.11
C ALA A 123 -24.76 -9.13 -5.21
N HIS A 124 -24.13 -10.27 -4.84
CA HIS A 124 -23.75 -11.33 -5.77
C HIS A 124 -24.96 -11.98 -6.46
N ASP A 125 -26.08 -12.17 -5.74
CA ASP A 125 -27.36 -12.66 -6.29
C ASP A 125 -27.92 -11.74 -7.38
N ARG A 126 -27.49 -10.46 -7.40
CA ARG A 126 -27.85 -9.46 -8.41
C ARG A 126 -26.76 -9.24 -9.45
N GLY A 127 -25.75 -10.10 -9.49
CA GLY A 127 -24.62 -10.02 -10.42
C GLY A 127 -23.66 -8.88 -10.12
N VAL A 128 -23.73 -8.28 -8.94
CA VAL A 128 -22.83 -7.16 -8.54
C VAL A 128 -21.66 -7.68 -7.73
N ILE A 129 -20.44 -7.44 -8.21
CA ILE A 129 -19.17 -7.75 -7.53
C ILE A 129 -18.63 -6.43 -7.00
N HIS A 130 -18.20 -6.40 -5.73
CA HIS A 130 -17.75 -5.17 -5.06
C HIS A 130 -16.37 -4.69 -5.55
N ARG A 131 -15.41 -5.59 -5.71
CA ARG A 131 -14.05 -5.38 -6.29
C ARG A 131 -13.08 -4.50 -5.48
N ASP A 132 -13.53 -3.82 -4.43
CA ASP A 132 -12.69 -2.95 -3.57
C ASP A 132 -13.05 -3.11 -2.09
N LEU A 133 -13.24 -4.35 -1.65
CA LEU A 133 -13.55 -4.65 -0.25
C LEU A 133 -12.29 -4.43 0.61
N LYS A 134 -12.43 -3.53 1.60
CA LYS A 134 -11.37 -3.17 2.56
C LYS A 134 -11.98 -2.57 3.83
N PRO A 135 -11.27 -2.53 4.97
CA PRO A 135 -11.82 -1.99 6.22
C PRO A 135 -12.31 -0.54 6.13
N GLY A 136 -11.74 0.27 5.24
CA GLY A 136 -12.19 1.65 5.00
C GLY A 136 -13.56 1.78 4.34
N ASN A 137 -14.01 0.73 3.59
CA ASN A 137 -15.32 0.68 2.93
C ASN A 137 -16.38 -0.06 3.79
N LEU A 138 -16.01 -0.51 4.99
CA LEU A 138 -16.89 -1.15 5.97
C LEU A 138 -17.23 -0.13 7.06
N LEU A 139 -18.36 0.58 6.85
CA LEU A 139 -18.81 1.65 7.75
C LEU A 139 -19.54 1.04 8.96
N LEU A 140 -19.42 1.72 10.09
CA LEU A 140 -20.10 1.34 11.33
C LEU A 140 -21.26 2.27 11.62
N THR A 141 -22.42 1.71 11.93
CA THR A 141 -23.53 2.47 12.50
C THR A 141 -23.23 2.84 13.96
N LYS A 142 -23.97 3.79 14.53
CA LYS A 142 -23.89 4.14 15.96
C LYS A 142 -24.17 2.94 16.89
N THR A 143 -24.86 1.90 16.36
CA THR A 143 -25.14 0.66 17.08
C THR A 143 -24.10 -0.44 16.85
N GLY A 144 -22.98 -0.14 16.17
CA GLY A 144 -21.88 -1.06 15.89
C GLY A 144 -22.18 -2.08 14.78
N LYS A 145 -23.23 -1.92 13.98
CA LYS A 145 -23.50 -2.77 12.81
C LYS A 145 -22.69 -2.32 11.62
N VAL A 146 -22.17 -3.28 10.85
CA VAL A 146 -21.42 -3.02 9.60
C VAL A 146 -22.36 -2.72 8.45
N LYS A 147 -22.00 -1.72 7.65
CA LYS A 147 -22.59 -1.45 6.32
C LYS A 147 -21.48 -1.31 5.27
N LEU A 148 -21.59 -2.06 4.20
CA LEU A 148 -20.68 -2.06 3.07
C LEU A 148 -20.98 -0.87 2.15
N ALA A 149 -19.98 -0.05 1.88
CA ALA A 149 -20.05 1.17 1.07
C ALA A 149 -19.21 1.03 -0.21
N ASP A 150 -19.37 1.97 -1.14
CA ASP A 150 -18.53 2.11 -2.34
C ASP A 150 -18.53 0.89 -3.28
N PHE A 151 -19.71 0.30 -3.52
CA PHE A 151 -19.88 -0.73 -4.54
C PHE A 151 -19.56 -0.25 -5.95
N GLY A 152 -18.89 -1.09 -6.73
CA GLY A 152 -18.92 -1.13 -8.19
C GLY A 152 -18.28 0.02 -8.97
N LEU A 153 -18.06 1.20 -8.40
CA LEU A 153 -17.42 2.34 -9.09
C LEU A 153 -15.96 2.05 -9.52
N ALA A 154 -15.49 0.84 -9.21
CA ALA A 154 -14.16 0.36 -9.59
C ALA A 154 -13.97 0.23 -11.12
N LEU A 155 -15.02 -0.01 -11.90
CA LEU A 155 -14.91 -0.06 -13.38
C LEU A 155 -14.61 1.31 -13.98
N VAL A 156 -15.21 2.37 -13.41
CA VAL A 156 -14.93 3.76 -13.81
C VAL A 156 -13.50 4.17 -13.43
N SER A 157 -12.95 3.55 -12.39
CA SER A 157 -11.66 3.92 -11.81
C SER A 157 -10.50 2.99 -12.16
N ALA A 158 -10.72 1.83 -12.78
CA ALA A 158 -9.61 0.92 -13.12
C ALA A 158 -8.62 1.57 -14.08
N GLU A 159 -9.11 2.30 -15.08
CA GLU A 159 -8.29 3.05 -16.01
C GLU A 159 -7.66 4.32 -15.37
N THR A 160 -8.40 5.00 -14.48
CA THR A 160 -7.91 6.19 -13.76
C THR A 160 -7.10 5.86 -12.50
N ARG A 161 -7.32 4.71 -11.85
CA ARG A 161 -6.54 4.28 -10.67
C ARG A 161 -5.09 3.99 -10.97
N LEU A 162 -4.79 3.47 -12.16
CA LEU A 162 -3.43 3.15 -12.60
C LEU A 162 -2.57 4.40 -12.78
N THR A 163 -3.19 5.55 -13.04
CA THR A 163 -2.48 6.80 -13.36
C THR A 163 -2.39 7.81 -12.19
N SER A 164 -3.25 7.70 -11.16
CA SER A 164 -3.27 8.65 -10.04
C SER A 164 -2.27 8.26 -8.96
N ALA A 165 -1.11 8.88 -8.98
CA ALA A 165 -0.06 8.69 -7.97
C ALA A 165 -0.56 8.92 -6.54
N GLY A 166 -0.31 7.97 -5.65
CA GLY A 166 -0.36 8.14 -4.20
C GLY A 166 -1.67 7.79 -3.47
N LYS A 167 -2.83 7.76 -4.12
CA LYS A 167 -4.12 7.54 -3.44
C LYS A 167 -4.64 6.09 -3.46
N THR A 168 -3.99 5.19 -4.22
CA THR A 168 -4.43 3.80 -4.40
C THR A 168 -3.69 2.80 -3.49
N MET A 169 -2.66 3.25 -2.76
CA MET A 169 -1.76 2.37 -2.00
C MET A 169 -2.49 1.46 -1.00
N GLY A 170 -3.54 1.96 -0.34
CA GLY A 170 -4.29 1.17 0.64
C GLY A 170 -5.09 0.00 0.05
N SER A 171 -5.58 0.09 -1.19
CA SER A 171 -6.42 -0.97 -1.81
C SER A 171 -5.63 -2.18 -2.31
N LEU A 172 -4.34 -2.03 -2.59
CA LEU A 172 -3.49 -3.11 -3.11
C LEU A 172 -3.37 -4.30 -2.15
N HIS A 173 -3.44 -4.03 -0.83
CA HIS A 173 -3.33 -5.04 0.21
C HIS A 173 -4.50 -6.04 0.28
N TYR A 174 -5.59 -5.78 -0.47
CA TYR A 174 -6.80 -6.62 -0.50
C TYR A 174 -7.09 -7.15 -1.90
N MET A 175 -6.24 -6.84 -2.88
CA MET A 175 -6.46 -7.17 -4.27
C MET A 175 -6.28 -8.67 -4.52
N ALA A 176 -7.27 -9.29 -5.14
CA ALA A 176 -7.22 -10.71 -5.46
C ALA A 176 -6.22 -10.99 -6.60
N PRO A 177 -5.59 -12.19 -6.65
CA PRO A 177 -4.65 -12.57 -7.69
C PRO A 177 -5.20 -12.35 -9.11
N GLU A 178 -6.46 -12.73 -9.36
CA GLU A 178 -7.11 -12.55 -10.65
C GLU A 178 -7.35 -11.09 -11.05
N GLN A 179 -7.52 -10.19 -10.06
CA GLN A 179 -7.59 -8.75 -10.33
C GLN A 179 -6.23 -8.19 -10.79
N ILE A 180 -5.15 -8.70 -10.19
CA ILE A 180 -3.78 -8.29 -10.52
C ILE A 180 -3.37 -8.83 -11.90
N GLN A 181 -3.71 -10.09 -12.18
CA GLN A 181 -3.33 -10.78 -13.41
C GLN A 181 -4.26 -10.47 -14.60
N GLY A 182 -5.46 -9.94 -14.33
CA GLY A 182 -6.48 -9.73 -15.36
C GLY A 182 -7.13 -11.02 -15.88
N LYS A 183 -6.82 -12.15 -15.25
CA LYS A 183 -7.36 -13.50 -15.57
C LYS A 183 -7.27 -14.44 -14.36
N PRO A 184 -8.23 -15.38 -14.17
CA PRO A 184 -9.49 -15.47 -14.91
C PRO A 184 -10.40 -14.25 -14.72
N ALA A 185 -11.55 -14.23 -15.37
CA ALA A 185 -12.54 -13.15 -15.20
C ALA A 185 -12.95 -12.99 -13.73
N LEU A 186 -13.20 -11.76 -13.30
CA LEU A 186 -13.60 -11.45 -11.92
C LEU A 186 -14.97 -12.10 -11.62
N SER A 187 -15.08 -12.64 -10.42
CA SER A 187 -16.30 -13.28 -9.93
C SER A 187 -16.59 -12.89 -8.47
N ASN A 188 -17.67 -13.39 -7.91
CA ASN A 188 -17.98 -13.25 -6.48
C ASN A 188 -16.83 -13.74 -5.58
N ARG A 189 -16.00 -14.70 -6.05
CA ARG A 189 -14.83 -15.21 -5.31
C ARG A 189 -13.69 -14.21 -5.18
N THR A 190 -13.69 -13.18 -6.02
CA THR A 190 -12.78 -12.01 -5.89
C THR A 190 -13.05 -11.25 -4.59
N ASP A 191 -14.33 -11.01 -4.26
CA ASP A 191 -14.70 -10.36 -3.01
C ASP A 191 -14.43 -11.26 -1.79
N LEU A 192 -14.56 -12.59 -1.95
CA LEU A 192 -14.25 -13.54 -0.87
C LEU A 192 -12.76 -13.56 -0.53
N TYR A 193 -11.88 -13.39 -1.51
CA TYR A 193 -10.44 -13.21 -1.23
C TYR A 193 -10.18 -11.93 -0.44
N ALA A 194 -10.76 -10.82 -0.87
CA ALA A 194 -10.64 -9.55 -0.17
C ALA A 194 -11.22 -9.64 1.27
N LEU A 195 -12.33 -10.37 1.46
CA LEU A 195 -12.88 -10.67 2.80
C LEU A 195 -11.85 -11.43 3.65
N GLY A 196 -11.16 -12.41 3.08
CA GLY A 196 -10.05 -13.12 3.76
C GLY A 196 -8.96 -12.17 4.25
N CYS A 197 -8.54 -11.22 3.41
CA CYS A 197 -7.58 -10.18 3.80
C CYS A 197 -8.09 -9.30 4.93
N VAL A 198 -9.37 -8.89 4.87
CA VAL A 198 -10.02 -8.08 5.92
C VAL A 198 -10.08 -8.83 7.25
N LEU A 199 -10.58 -10.07 7.26
CA LEU A 199 -10.68 -10.87 8.49
C LEU A 199 -9.29 -11.12 9.11
N PHE A 200 -8.29 -11.41 8.28
CA PHE A 200 -6.90 -11.55 8.71
C PHE A 200 -6.41 -10.26 9.40
N GLU A 201 -6.64 -9.11 8.77
CA GLU A 201 -6.18 -7.84 9.31
C GLU A 201 -6.88 -7.46 10.62
N LEU A 202 -8.18 -7.69 10.73
CA LEU A 202 -8.93 -7.43 11.96
C LEU A 202 -8.41 -8.27 13.15
N LEU A 203 -7.96 -9.51 12.89
CA LEU A 203 -7.35 -10.38 13.90
C LEU A 203 -5.90 -10.00 14.22
N CYS A 204 -5.08 -9.73 13.18
CA CYS A 204 -3.63 -9.61 13.33
C CYS A 204 -3.13 -8.16 13.41
N ARG A 205 -3.99 -7.15 13.14
CA ARG A 205 -3.65 -5.71 13.00
C ARG A 205 -2.61 -5.46 11.90
N ARG A 206 -2.54 -6.35 10.93
CA ARG A 206 -1.71 -6.23 9.72
C ARG A 206 -2.34 -7.01 8.59
N THR A 207 -2.10 -6.58 7.39
CA THR A 207 -2.52 -7.34 6.19
C THR A 207 -1.69 -8.61 6.03
N PRO A 208 -2.21 -9.67 5.35
CA PRO A 208 -1.48 -10.93 5.17
C PRO A 208 -0.17 -10.73 4.42
N PHE A 209 -0.12 -9.80 3.49
CA PHE A 209 1.06 -9.49 2.69
C PHE A 209 1.49 -8.05 2.91
N VAL A 210 2.78 -7.87 3.15
CA VAL A 210 3.41 -6.58 3.41
C VAL A 210 4.74 -6.53 2.68
N GLY A 211 5.15 -5.35 2.25
CA GLY A 211 6.40 -5.11 1.53
C GLY A 211 6.70 -3.62 1.48
N GLU A 212 7.94 -3.27 1.18
CA GLU A 212 8.36 -1.89 1.05
C GLU A 212 7.87 -1.28 -0.28
N ALA A 213 7.72 -2.12 -1.30
CA ALA A 213 7.29 -1.72 -2.62
C ALA A 213 5.93 -2.33 -3.02
N MET A 214 5.13 -1.57 -3.75
CA MET A 214 3.82 -2.01 -4.26
C MET A 214 3.92 -3.28 -5.10
N ALA A 215 4.92 -3.37 -5.99
CA ALA A 215 5.14 -4.54 -6.83
C ALA A 215 5.43 -5.81 -6.01
N GLU A 216 6.14 -5.68 -4.90
CA GLU A 216 6.40 -6.79 -3.98
C GLU A 216 5.10 -7.30 -3.35
N ILE A 217 4.23 -6.39 -2.87
CA ILE A 217 2.94 -6.75 -2.29
C ILE A 217 2.08 -7.49 -3.33
N LEU A 218 2.00 -6.96 -4.56
CA LEU A 218 1.26 -7.62 -5.64
C LEU A 218 1.80 -9.01 -5.99
N GLN A 219 3.13 -9.18 -6.03
CA GLN A 219 3.73 -10.49 -6.24
C GLN A 219 3.44 -11.47 -5.11
N GLN A 220 3.42 -11.00 -3.85
CA GLN A 220 3.03 -11.82 -2.71
C GLN A 220 1.57 -12.29 -2.82
N HIS A 221 0.64 -11.41 -3.23
CA HIS A 221 -0.74 -11.81 -3.52
C HIS A 221 -0.84 -12.91 -4.57
N ILE A 222 0.00 -12.87 -5.61
CA ILE A 222 -0.01 -13.88 -6.69
C ILE A 222 0.63 -15.21 -6.24
N ARG A 223 1.74 -15.17 -5.49
CA ARG A 223 2.62 -16.34 -5.34
C ARG A 223 2.80 -16.83 -3.91
N LYS A 224 2.81 -15.94 -2.91
CA LYS A 224 3.16 -16.29 -1.54
C LYS A 224 1.94 -16.82 -0.77
N PRO A 225 2.05 -17.99 -0.09
CA PRO A 225 0.99 -18.43 0.81
C PRO A 225 0.78 -17.41 1.94
N PRO A 226 -0.45 -17.27 2.47
CA PRO A 226 -0.68 -16.40 3.61
C PRO A 226 0.05 -16.94 4.85
N PRO A 227 0.55 -16.05 5.74
CA PRO A 227 1.12 -16.50 6.99
C PRO A 227 0.03 -17.04 7.92
N ALA A 228 0.41 -17.99 8.80
CA ALA A 228 -0.51 -18.54 9.80
C ALA A 228 -0.94 -17.47 10.80
N ILE A 229 -2.26 -17.38 11.10
CA ILE A 229 -2.82 -16.43 12.08
C ILE A 229 -2.31 -16.75 13.47
N SER A 230 -2.13 -18.06 13.80
CA SER A 230 -1.57 -18.55 15.06
C SER A 230 -0.18 -18.00 15.38
N SER A 231 0.58 -17.54 14.36
CA SER A 231 1.84 -16.83 14.58
C SER A 231 1.67 -15.41 15.15
N PHE A 232 0.46 -14.86 15.12
CA PHE A 232 0.18 -13.48 15.56
C PHE A 232 -0.86 -13.40 16.69
N VAL A 233 -1.75 -14.42 16.80
CA VAL A 233 -2.90 -14.45 17.70
C VAL A 233 -3.01 -15.83 18.34
N VAL A 234 -2.88 -15.89 19.67
CA VAL A 234 -2.83 -17.16 20.41
C VAL A 234 -4.21 -17.81 20.55
N ASP A 235 -5.27 -17.02 20.65
CA ASP A 235 -6.64 -17.48 20.97
C ASP A 235 -7.55 -17.61 19.73
N CYS A 236 -6.98 -17.58 18.50
CA CYS A 236 -7.74 -17.79 17.29
C CYS A 236 -8.15 -19.26 17.13
N PRO A 237 -9.45 -19.57 16.93
CA PRO A 237 -9.88 -20.93 16.62
C PRO A 237 -9.23 -21.45 15.33
N VAL A 238 -8.81 -22.72 15.34
CA VAL A 238 -8.16 -23.37 14.18
C VAL A 238 -9.11 -23.40 12.97
N GLU A 239 -10.40 -23.56 13.22
CA GLU A 239 -11.44 -23.56 12.17
C GLU A 239 -11.56 -22.18 11.50
N LEU A 240 -11.37 -21.07 12.26
CA LEU A 240 -11.37 -19.71 11.73
C LEU A 240 -10.09 -19.44 10.92
N GLU A 241 -8.94 -19.84 11.43
CA GLU A 241 -7.67 -19.76 10.70
C GLU A 241 -7.73 -20.52 9.38
N THR A 242 -8.25 -21.76 9.39
CA THR A 242 -8.42 -22.60 8.21
C THR A 242 -9.38 -21.95 7.18
N LEU A 243 -10.48 -21.38 7.65
CA LEU A 243 -11.41 -20.67 6.77
C LEU A 243 -10.76 -19.47 6.09
N ILE A 244 -10.02 -18.66 6.86
CA ILE A 244 -9.32 -17.48 6.32
C ILE A 244 -8.21 -17.92 5.35
N ALA A 245 -7.46 -18.97 5.64
CA ALA A 245 -6.46 -19.53 4.73
C ALA A 245 -7.11 -19.96 3.40
N GLN A 246 -8.27 -20.62 3.45
CA GLN A 246 -9.00 -21.03 2.26
C GLN A 246 -9.57 -19.84 1.46
N LEU A 247 -10.02 -18.76 2.12
CA LEU A 247 -10.40 -17.52 1.43
C LEU A 247 -9.23 -16.90 0.67
N LEU A 248 -8.00 -17.04 1.18
CA LEU A 248 -6.75 -16.49 0.63
C LEU A 248 -6.07 -17.43 -0.39
N GLU A 249 -6.73 -18.51 -0.81
CA GLU A 249 -6.24 -19.37 -1.90
C GLU A 249 -6.04 -18.56 -3.18
N LYS A 250 -4.96 -18.88 -3.90
CA LYS A 250 -4.57 -18.13 -5.11
C LYS A 250 -5.49 -18.44 -6.27
N ASP A 251 -5.85 -19.71 -6.43
CA ASP A 251 -6.84 -20.15 -7.39
C ASP A 251 -8.27 -19.86 -6.86
N PRO A 252 -9.08 -19.05 -7.56
CA PRO A 252 -10.45 -18.80 -7.14
C PRO A 252 -11.30 -20.06 -6.96
N ASP A 253 -11.01 -21.13 -7.70
CA ASP A 253 -11.77 -22.39 -7.63
C ASP A 253 -11.52 -23.17 -6.34
N GLN A 254 -10.43 -22.91 -5.63
CA GLN A 254 -10.14 -23.50 -4.32
C GLN A 254 -10.78 -22.74 -3.16
N ARG A 255 -11.34 -21.55 -3.40
CA ARG A 255 -12.04 -20.75 -2.40
C ARG A 255 -13.48 -21.26 -2.20
N PRO A 256 -14.15 -20.88 -1.08
CA PRO A 256 -15.59 -21.10 -0.93
C PRO A 256 -16.37 -20.52 -2.13
N GLN A 257 -17.44 -21.20 -2.53
CA GLN A 257 -18.15 -20.81 -3.76
C GLN A 257 -19.00 -19.55 -3.62
N THR A 258 -19.58 -19.33 -2.42
CA THR A 258 -20.49 -18.20 -2.16
C THR A 258 -20.20 -17.56 -0.79
N ALA A 259 -20.66 -16.33 -0.60
CA ALA A 259 -20.63 -15.66 0.69
C ALA A 259 -21.51 -16.40 1.72
N GLN A 260 -22.58 -17.03 1.28
CA GLN A 260 -23.42 -17.89 2.12
C GLN A 260 -22.65 -19.09 2.68
N ALA A 261 -21.83 -19.77 1.86
CA ALA A 261 -20.99 -20.87 2.33
C ALA A 261 -19.99 -20.42 3.40
N VAL A 262 -19.41 -19.22 3.26
CA VAL A 262 -18.56 -18.61 4.29
C VAL A 262 -19.36 -18.32 5.56
N ALA A 263 -20.55 -17.73 5.43
CA ALA A 263 -21.41 -17.39 6.57
C ALA A 263 -21.83 -18.63 7.37
N VAL A 264 -22.14 -19.75 6.73
CA VAL A 264 -22.43 -21.03 7.41
C VAL A 264 -21.26 -21.45 8.27
N ARG A 265 -20.06 -21.46 7.73
CA ARG A 265 -18.85 -21.85 8.50
C ARG A 265 -18.56 -20.89 9.67
N LEU A 266 -18.72 -19.57 9.46
CA LEU A 266 -18.55 -18.59 10.54
C LEU A 266 -19.57 -18.80 11.68
N ARG A 267 -20.84 -19.17 11.38
CA ARG A 267 -21.85 -19.50 12.40
C ARG A 267 -21.43 -20.74 13.18
N THR A 268 -21.05 -21.82 12.53
CA THR A 268 -20.57 -23.05 13.17
C THR A 268 -19.41 -22.75 14.11
N ILE A 269 -18.41 -21.94 13.68
CA ILE A 269 -17.29 -21.53 14.54
C ILE A 269 -17.78 -20.77 15.76
N SER A 270 -18.78 -19.90 15.62
CA SER A 270 -19.34 -19.13 16.73
C SER A 270 -20.09 -20.02 17.74
N GLU A 271 -20.78 -21.05 17.29
CA GLU A 271 -21.62 -21.95 18.07
C GLU A 271 -20.81 -23.05 18.79
N ASP A 272 -19.88 -23.71 18.11
CA ASP A 272 -19.10 -24.83 18.64
C ASP A 272 -18.26 -24.48 19.88
N ILE A 273 -17.78 -23.23 19.95
CA ILE A 273 -16.93 -22.78 21.07
C ILE A 273 -17.76 -22.37 22.29
N THR A 274 -19.04 -22.00 22.09
CA THR A 274 -19.97 -21.80 23.23
C THR A 274 -20.21 -23.11 23.99
N VAL A 275 -20.15 -24.24 23.30
CA VAL A 275 -20.35 -25.59 23.91
C VAL A 275 -19.05 -26.16 24.54
N ARG A 276 -17.86 -25.75 24.04
CA ARG A 276 -16.57 -26.30 24.51
C ARG A 276 -15.94 -25.58 25.72
N THR A 277 -16.44 -24.41 26.11
CA THR A 277 -15.89 -23.62 27.25
C THR A 277 -15.95 -24.29 28.63
N PRO A 278 -16.78 -25.32 28.94
CA PRO A 278 -16.72 -26.00 30.26
C PRO A 278 -15.51 -26.93 30.45
N ARG A 279 -14.78 -27.29 29.37
CA ARG A 279 -13.73 -28.33 29.46
C ARG A 279 -12.33 -27.80 29.76
N ALA A 280 -12.04 -26.56 29.43
CA ALA A 280 -10.72 -25.93 29.65
C ALA A 280 -10.46 -25.64 31.15
N ASN A 281 -11.52 -25.43 31.95
CA ASN A 281 -11.36 -25.11 33.38
C ASN A 281 -11.00 -26.31 34.24
N ARG A 282 -11.13 -27.57 33.76
CA ARG A 282 -10.70 -28.76 34.52
C ARG A 282 -9.20 -29.02 34.42
N PHE A 283 -8.55 -28.63 33.31
CA PHE A 283 -7.09 -28.81 33.17
C PHE A 283 -6.30 -27.78 33.99
N ALA A 284 -6.81 -26.55 34.10
CA ALA A 284 -6.17 -25.51 34.91
C ALA A 284 -6.22 -25.78 36.40
N GLN A 285 -7.25 -26.48 36.89
CA GLN A 285 -7.37 -26.86 38.30
C GLN A 285 -6.50 -28.06 38.68
N THR A 286 -6.10 -28.91 37.73
CA THR A 286 -5.22 -30.07 38.00
C THR A 286 -3.74 -29.67 38.02
N LEU A 287 -3.34 -28.57 37.36
CA LEU A 287 -1.96 -28.05 37.40
C LEU A 287 -1.65 -27.17 38.62
N ALA A 288 -2.67 -26.70 39.34
CA ALA A 288 -2.49 -25.86 40.54
C ALA A 288 -2.20 -26.65 41.82
N ALA A 289 -2.11 -27.98 41.77
CA ALA A 289 -1.97 -28.87 42.95
C ALA A 289 -0.60 -29.57 43.06
N GLN A 290 0.48 -29.03 42.49
CA GLN A 290 1.82 -29.55 42.72
C GLN A 290 2.67 -28.53 43.53
N PRO A 291 3.32 -28.94 44.60
CA PRO A 291 4.11 -28.02 45.43
C PRO A 291 5.43 -27.69 44.77
N VAL A 292 5.74 -26.40 44.80
CA VAL A 292 7.01 -25.84 44.37
C VAL A 292 8.10 -26.27 45.33
N VAL A 293 9.07 -27.02 44.86
CA VAL A 293 10.33 -27.29 45.57
C VAL A 293 11.29 -26.17 45.22
N SER A 294 11.60 -25.33 46.19
CA SER A 294 12.64 -24.32 46.15
C SER A 294 14.02 -24.98 46.27
N SER A 295 14.90 -24.73 45.36
CA SER A 295 16.35 -24.93 45.53
C SER A 295 17.09 -23.61 45.26
N THR A 296 17.59 -23.10 46.36
CA THR A 296 18.61 -22.05 46.49
C THR A 296 19.99 -22.57 46.18
N GLU A 297 20.83 -21.71 45.69
CA GLU A 297 22.31 -21.56 45.71
C GLU A 297 22.78 -21.17 44.30
N GLY A 298 23.37 -20.03 43.98
CA GLY A 298 24.34 -19.23 44.67
C GLY A 298 25.73 -19.53 44.13
N GLU A 299 26.17 -18.82 43.04
CA GLU A 299 27.61 -18.63 42.80
C GLU A 299 27.86 -17.37 41.95
N THR A 300 28.41 -16.37 42.62
CA THR A 300 28.97 -15.17 42.06
C THR A 300 30.38 -15.43 41.61
N VAL A 301 30.68 -15.30 40.30
CA VAL A 301 32.05 -15.27 39.81
C VAL A 301 32.46 -13.83 39.58
N SER A 302 33.33 -13.32 40.44
CA SER A 302 34.05 -12.03 40.26
C SER A 302 35.22 -12.21 39.31
N ALA A 303 35.18 -11.49 38.16
CA ALA A 303 36.34 -11.38 37.30
C ALA A 303 37.21 -10.17 37.73
N VAL A 304 38.41 -10.46 38.17
CA VAL A 304 39.45 -9.46 38.48
C VAL A 304 40.12 -9.01 37.19
N VAL A 305 40.05 -7.71 36.92
CA VAL A 305 40.79 -7.06 35.83
C VAL A 305 42.09 -6.50 36.40
N PRO A 306 43.28 -6.82 35.86
CA PRO A 306 44.51 -6.20 36.30
C PRO A 306 44.68 -4.82 35.63
N THR A 307 44.81 -3.80 36.44
CA THR A 307 45.21 -2.45 36.04
C THR A 307 46.72 -2.38 35.89
N SER A 308 47.25 -2.17 34.68
CA SER A 308 48.61 -1.64 34.47
C SER A 308 48.49 -0.26 33.79
N GLY A 309 48.93 0.74 34.50
CA GLY A 309 48.89 2.12 34.06
C GLY A 309 49.90 2.43 32.96
N ARG A 310 49.41 3.18 31.98
CA ARG A 310 50.24 4.01 31.14
C ARG A 310 49.41 5.23 30.71
N THR A 311 49.77 6.37 31.24
CA THR A 311 49.15 7.66 30.95
C THR A 311 49.52 8.09 29.53
N TRP A 312 48.49 8.16 28.65
CA TRP A 312 48.56 8.86 27.38
C TRP A 312 47.62 10.06 27.43
N ASN A 313 48.09 11.21 27.02
CA ASN A 313 47.31 12.46 26.94
C ASN A 313 46.14 12.31 25.96
N GLY A 314 44.98 12.05 26.52
CA GLY A 314 43.84 11.40 25.82
C GLY A 314 42.77 12.22 25.14
N PRO A 315 42.48 13.52 25.33
CA PRO A 315 41.24 14.05 24.80
C PRO A 315 41.25 14.30 23.27
N LEU A 316 42.41 14.60 22.68
CA LEU A 316 42.54 14.87 21.24
C LEU A 316 42.50 13.60 20.38
N VAL A 317 43.13 12.51 20.85
CA VAL A 317 43.14 11.23 20.12
C VAL A 317 41.80 10.52 20.23
N ALA A 318 41.13 10.59 21.38
CA ALA A 318 39.79 10.05 21.55
C ALA A 318 38.76 10.78 20.67
N GLY A 319 38.84 12.10 20.54
CA GLY A 319 37.98 12.88 19.64
C GLY A 319 38.16 12.51 18.16
N LEU A 320 39.42 12.30 17.73
CA LEU A 320 39.72 11.91 16.35
C LEU A 320 39.20 10.48 16.02
N VAL A 321 39.37 9.54 16.95
CA VAL A 321 38.91 8.16 16.80
C VAL A 321 37.38 8.11 16.76
N VAL A 322 36.70 8.87 17.61
CA VAL A 322 35.22 8.96 17.58
C VAL A 322 34.72 9.63 16.29
N ALA A 323 35.38 10.68 15.82
CA ALA A 323 35.06 11.33 14.56
C ALA A 323 35.29 10.41 13.36
N LEU A 324 36.38 9.66 13.32
CA LEU A 324 36.67 8.68 12.26
C LEU A 324 35.71 7.50 12.32
N ALA A 325 35.34 7.02 13.52
CA ALA A 325 34.34 5.97 13.69
C ALA A 325 32.93 6.44 13.26
N ALA A 326 32.56 7.69 13.56
CA ALA A 326 31.31 8.28 13.11
C ALA A 326 31.25 8.45 11.57
N VAL A 327 32.36 8.91 10.96
CA VAL A 327 32.48 8.99 9.49
C VAL A 327 32.47 7.60 8.86
N ALA A 328 33.18 6.62 9.42
CA ALA A 328 33.17 5.25 8.94
C ALA A 328 31.76 4.59 9.10
N TRP A 329 31.05 4.90 10.19
CA TRP A 329 29.68 4.44 10.41
C TRP A 329 28.70 5.08 9.43
N LEU A 330 28.79 6.40 9.20
CA LEU A 330 28.00 7.12 8.20
C LEU A 330 28.30 6.61 6.78
N PHE A 331 29.56 6.33 6.47
CA PHE A 331 29.96 5.76 5.18
C PHE A 331 29.46 4.33 5.02
N SER A 332 29.55 3.50 6.07
CA SER A 332 29.01 2.12 6.09
C SER A 332 27.49 2.10 6.00
N ALA A 333 26.80 3.00 6.71
CA ALA A 333 25.35 3.13 6.64
C ALA A 333 24.89 3.57 5.23
N ASN A 334 25.58 4.51 4.60
CA ASN A 334 25.31 4.91 3.20
C ASN A 334 25.60 3.78 2.21
N LEU A 335 26.72 3.04 2.37
CA LEU A 335 27.03 1.89 1.51
C LEU A 335 26.04 0.73 1.65
N HIS A 336 25.47 0.52 2.83
CA HIS A 336 24.41 -0.46 3.02
C HIS A 336 23.09 0.01 2.42
N HIS A 337 22.80 1.29 2.50
CA HIS A 337 21.61 1.89 1.87
C HIS A 337 21.70 1.81 0.35
N ASP A 338 22.83 2.18 -0.25
CA ASP A 338 23.06 2.09 -1.70
C ASP A 338 23.05 0.63 -2.22
N ARG A 339 23.53 -0.34 -1.42
CA ARG A 339 23.44 -1.78 -1.80
C ARG A 339 22.02 -2.31 -1.75
N ALA A 340 21.20 -1.88 -0.80
CA ALA A 340 19.80 -2.25 -0.71
C ALA A 340 19.01 -1.65 -1.89
N TYR A 341 19.25 -0.39 -2.24
CA TYR A 341 18.63 0.25 -3.41
C TYR A 341 19.01 -0.45 -4.72
N THR A 342 20.28 -0.76 -4.98
CA THR A 342 20.70 -1.48 -6.19
C THR A 342 20.06 -2.86 -6.32
N GLN A 343 19.83 -3.58 -5.25
CA GLN A 343 19.14 -4.87 -5.31
C GLN A 343 17.66 -4.70 -5.63
N THR A 344 16.98 -3.75 -4.99
CA THR A 344 15.56 -3.41 -5.23
C THR A 344 15.37 -2.88 -6.66
N GLU A 345 16.25 -2.02 -7.15
CA GLU A 345 16.26 -1.52 -8.52
C GLU A 345 16.35 -2.66 -9.54
N ARG A 346 17.26 -3.62 -9.36
CA ARG A 346 17.38 -4.79 -10.23
C ARG A 346 16.12 -5.63 -10.28
N LEU A 347 15.42 -5.80 -9.16
CA LEU A 347 14.16 -6.52 -9.10
C LEU A 347 13.08 -5.81 -9.93
N PHE A 348 12.97 -4.48 -9.81
CA PHE A 348 12.00 -3.71 -10.58
C PHE A 348 12.33 -3.68 -12.08
N VAL A 349 13.60 -3.50 -12.44
CA VAL A 349 14.06 -3.58 -13.84
C VAL A 349 13.72 -4.95 -14.44
N ALA A 350 14.01 -6.03 -13.73
CA ALA A 350 13.66 -7.38 -14.18
C ALA A 350 12.15 -7.56 -14.35
N ALA A 351 11.35 -7.00 -13.44
CA ALA A 351 9.89 -7.11 -13.51
C ALA A 351 9.31 -6.29 -14.68
N VAL A 352 9.86 -5.11 -14.99
CA VAL A 352 9.43 -4.28 -16.15
C VAL A 352 9.78 -4.98 -17.47
N LYS A 353 10.97 -5.57 -17.58
CA LYS A 353 11.46 -6.22 -18.80
C LYS A 353 10.81 -7.57 -19.08
N ASP A 354 10.14 -8.20 -18.13
CA ASP A 354 9.53 -9.52 -18.27
C ASP A 354 8.07 -9.41 -18.77
N PRO A 355 7.79 -9.67 -20.07
CA PRO A 355 6.43 -9.61 -20.60
C PRO A 355 5.49 -10.67 -20.00
N SER A 356 6.03 -11.71 -19.35
CA SER A 356 5.23 -12.72 -18.66
C SER A 356 4.63 -12.21 -17.35
N GLN A 357 5.16 -11.11 -16.77
CA GLN A 357 4.59 -10.46 -15.61
C GLN A 357 3.26 -9.76 -15.98
N PRO A 358 2.28 -9.76 -15.07
CA PRO A 358 1.06 -8.99 -15.26
C PRO A 358 1.34 -7.50 -15.54
N ALA A 359 0.56 -6.87 -16.41
CA ALA A 359 0.72 -5.45 -16.76
C ALA A 359 0.78 -4.56 -15.52
N LEU A 360 -0.07 -4.82 -14.51
CA LEU A 360 -0.06 -4.10 -13.24
C LEU A 360 1.29 -4.18 -12.51
N VAL A 361 1.92 -5.35 -12.49
CA VAL A 361 3.24 -5.52 -11.85
C VAL A 361 4.29 -4.72 -12.60
N ARG A 362 4.26 -4.71 -13.95
CA ARG A 362 5.18 -3.92 -14.79
C ARG A 362 4.98 -2.41 -14.60
N ILE A 363 3.71 -1.95 -14.55
CA ILE A 363 3.36 -0.54 -14.28
C ILE A 363 3.90 -0.11 -12.92
N PHE A 364 3.61 -0.85 -11.85
CA PHE A 364 4.08 -0.48 -10.52
C PHE A 364 5.60 -0.58 -10.37
N SER A 365 6.24 -1.51 -11.06
CA SER A 365 7.71 -1.60 -11.07
C SER A 365 8.34 -0.39 -11.78
N ALA A 366 7.81 0.01 -12.94
CA ALA A 366 8.24 1.23 -13.63
C ALA A 366 8.03 2.48 -12.76
N LYS A 367 6.86 2.59 -12.12
CA LYS A 367 6.53 3.69 -11.21
C LYS A 367 7.47 3.75 -10.01
N SER A 368 7.77 2.61 -9.37
CA SER A 368 8.71 2.54 -8.25
C SER A 368 10.09 3.01 -8.63
N LEU A 369 10.59 2.62 -9.83
CA LEU A 369 11.83 3.17 -10.38
C LEU A 369 11.76 4.69 -10.55
N GLY A 370 10.65 5.22 -11.06
CA GLY A 370 10.43 6.66 -11.18
C GLY A 370 10.44 7.39 -9.83
N GLU A 371 9.88 6.79 -8.79
CA GLU A 371 9.87 7.35 -7.42
C GLU A 371 11.24 7.34 -6.75
N MET A 372 12.13 6.43 -7.13
CA MET A 372 13.53 6.42 -6.72
C MET A 372 14.32 7.60 -7.34
N GLY A 373 13.81 8.25 -8.39
CA GLY A 373 14.40 9.43 -9.00
C GLY A 373 15.83 9.18 -9.48
N SER A 374 16.76 10.11 -9.15
CA SER A 374 18.17 10.02 -9.56
C SER A 374 18.93 8.78 -9.04
N HIS A 375 18.41 8.09 -8.03
CA HIS A 375 19.03 6.85 -7.54
C HIS A 375 18.80 5.65 -8.49
N ALA A 376 17.84 5.73 -9.39
CA ALA A 376 17.56 4.69 -10.38
C ALA A 376 18.07 5.03 -11.79
N GLN A 377 19.14 5.81 -11.92
CA GLN A 377 19.70 6.20 -13.24
C GLN A 377 20.11 4.99 -14.10
N SER A 378 20.56 3.90 -13.50
CA SER A 378 20.91 2.67 -14.22
C SER A 378 19.68 1.97 -14.84
N ALA A 379 18.46 2.33 -14.42
CA ALA A 379 17.22 1.82 -15.00
C ALA A 379 16.78 2.56 -16.29
N LEU A 380 17.39 3.68 -16.67
CA LEU A 380 16.98 4.46 -17.85
C LEU A 380 17.05 3.65 -19.14
N GLU A 381 18.16 2.96 -19.40
CA GLU A 381 18.33 2.16 -20.61
C GLU A 381 17.34 0.97 -20.65
N PRO A 382 17.21 0.15 -19.57
CA PRO A 382 16.15 -0.85 -19.46
C PRO A 382 14.73 -0.33 -19.67
N LEU A 383 14.40 0.85 -19.15
CA LEU A 383 13.10 1.47 -19.34
C LEU A 383 12.86 1.90 -20.79
N LEU A 384 13.87 2.46 -21.46
CA LEU A 384 13.80 2.81 -22.89
C LEU A 384 13.57 1.55 -23.76
N GLU A 385 14.27 0.44 -23.47
CA GLU A 385 14.06 -0.83 -24.16
C GLU A 385 12.62 -1.35 -23.96
N SER A 386 12.06 -1.13 -22.77
CA SER A 386 10.70 -1.58 -22.41
C SER A 386 9.60 -0.65 -22.97
N MET A 387 9.92 0.42 -23.67
CA MET A 387 8.92 1.25 -24.38
C MET A 387 8.20 0.53 -25.54
N ASN A 388 8.61 -0.70 -25.88
CA ASN A 388 7.91 -1.57 -26.81
C ASN A 388 6.91 -2.52 -26.11
N ASP A 389 6.58 -2.31 -24.84
CA ASP A 389 5.61 -3.14 -24.11
C ASP A 389 4.27 -3.19 -24.85
N PRO A 390 3.61 -4.36 -24.96
CA PRO A 390 2.33 -4.51 -25.65
C PRO A 390 1.21 -3.69 -24.99
N ASP A 391 1.28 -3.45 -23.66
CA ASP A 391 0.26 -2.69 -22.93
C ASP A 391 0.58 -1.19 -22.97
N PRO A 392 -0.33 -0.36 -23.53
CA PRO A 392 -0.13 1.10 -23.60
C PRO A 392 0.04 1.77 -22.24
N LEU A 393 -0.63 1.26 -21.18
CA LEU A 393 -0.54 1.83 -19.84
C LEU A 393 0.84 1.60 -19.22
N VAL A 394 1.47 0.46 -19.53
CA VAL A 394 2.87 0.20 -19.15
C VAL A 394 3.78 1.23 -19.83
N ARG A 395 3.61 1.47 -21.14
CA ARG A 395 4.42 2.46 -21.87
C ARG A 395 4.23 3.89 -21.35
N VAL A 396 3.00 4.28 -20.97
CA VAL A 396 2.71 5.58 -20.33
C VAL A 396 3.48 5.73 -19.03
N GLU A 397 3.44 4.71 -18.16
CA GLU A 397 4.12 4.80 -16.87
C GLU A 397 5.64 4.75 -17.00
N ILE A 398 6.17 3.99 -17.98
CA ILE A 398 7.60 4.01 -18.31
C ILE A 398 8.02 5.43 -18.74
N ALA A 399 7.27 6.07 -19.63
CA ALA A 399 7.58 7.43 -20.08
C ALA A 399 7.63 8.41 -18.90
N ARG A 400 6.63 8.39 -18.01
CA ARG A 400 6.60 9.22 -16.80
C ARG A 400 7.78 8.96 -15.87
N SER A 401 8.16 7.70 -15.72
CA SER A 401 9.28 7.30 -14.85
C SER A 401 10.62 7.77 -15.42
N ILE A 402 10.82 7.68 -16.71
CA ILE A 402 11.99 8.27 -17.40
C ILE A 402 12.06 9.77 -17.14
N GLY A 403 10.93 10.49 -17.17
CA GLY A 403 10.87 11.92 -16.85
C GLY A 403 11.32 12.24 -15.42
N LYS A 404 11.03 11.35 -14.45
CA LYS A 404 11.46 11.53 -13.06
C LYS A 404 12.94 11.21 -12.84
N ILE A 405 13.43 10.13 -13.45
CA ILE A 405 14.79 9.61 -13.28
C ILE A 405 15.79 10.40 -14.12
N GLY A 406 15.45 10.69 -15.39
CA GLY A 406 16.36 11.24 -16.39
C GLY A 406 16.85 12.66 -16.08
N LEU A 407 17.97 12.98 -16.67
CA LEU A 407 18.56 14.32 -16.72
C LEU A 407 18.25 14.96 -18.10
N GLY A 408 18.51 16.24 -18.26
CA GLY A 408 18.32 16.98 -19.53
C GLY A 408 19.33 16.59 -20.60
N ASP A 409 19.50 15.31 -20.88
CA ASP A 409 20.44 14.77 -21.88
C ASP A 409 19.79 14.85 -23.28
N ALA A 410 20.50 15.47 -24.23
CA ALA A 410 20.06 15.65 -25.60
C ALA A 410 19.81 14.31 -26.34
N LEU A 411 20.60 13.27 -26.07
CA LEU A 411 20.43 11.96 -26.67
C LEU A 411 19.19 11.25 -26.13
N LEU A 412 18.92 11.36 -24.83
CA LEU A 412 17.71 10.83 -24.20
C LEU A 412 16.46 11.51 -24.78
N ILE A 413 16.47 12.85 -24.87
CA ILE A 413 15.38 13.64 -25.45
C ILE A 413 15.13 13.26 -26.92
N ALA A 414 16.18 13.10 -27.72
CA ALA A 414 16.07 12.68 -29.12
C ALA A 414 15.48 11.26 -29.26
N SER A 415 15.87 10.35 -28.37
CA SER A 415 15.33 8.98 -28.34
C SER A 415 13.85 8.96 -28.01
N LEU A 416 13.40 9.76 -27.03
CA LEU A 416 12.00 9.88 -26.66
C LEU A 416 11.15 10.51 -27.79
N HIS A 417 11.64 11.52 -28.49
CA HIS A 417 10.96 12.07 -29.66
C HIS A 417 10.75 11.04 -30.77
N LYS A 418 11.76 10.23 -31.06
CA LYS A 418 11.65 9.15 -32.05
C LYS A 418 10.63 8.08 -31.65
N ILE A 419 10.50 7.77 -30.36
CA ILE A 419 9.48 6.84 -29.86
C ILE A 419 8.11 7.50 -29.95
N GLN A 420 7.98 8.79 -29.57
CA GLN A 420 6.74 9.56 -29.63
C GLN A 420 6.13 9.59 -31.06
N GLU A 421 6.96 9.76 -32.08
CA GLU A 421 6.53 9.79 -33.49
C GLU A 421 6.00 8.44 -33.98
N ARG A 422 6.45 7.34 -33.38
CA ARG A 422 6.13 5.97 -33.83
C ARG A 422 4.99 5.32 -33.05
N ASP A 423 4.68 5.78 -31.83
CA ASP A 423 3.65 5.15 -31.01
C ASP A 423 2.25 5.51 -31.55
N GLU A 424 1.42 4.48 -31.73
CA GLU A 424 0.07 4.65 -32.28
C GLU A 424 -0.93 5.22 -31.26
N GLN A 425 -0.64 5.07 -29.95
CA GLN A 425 -1.55 5.44 -28.88
C GLN A 425 -1.42 6.92 -28.50
N PRO A 426 -2.54 7.70 -28.53
CA PRO A 426 -2.51 9.12 -28.19
C PRO A 426 -1.99 9.42 -26.79
N ASP A 427 -2.38 8.60 -25.80
CA ASP A 427 -2.00 8.80 -24.40
C ASP A 427 -0.50 8.57 -24.18
N VAL A 428 0.10 7.60 -24.89
CA VAL A 428 1.55 7.38 -24.85
C VAL A 428 2.30 8.55 -25.47
N ARG A 429 1.83 9.07 -26.62
CA ARG A 429 2.43 10.25 -27.25
C ARG A 429 2.35 11.49 -26.36
N ALA A 430 1.22 11.69 -25.67
CA ALA A 430 1.06 12.77 -24.70
C ALA A 430 2.04 12.63 -23.53
N ALA A 431 2.12 11.45 -22.91
CA ALA A 431 3.04 11.19 -21.80
C ALA A 431 4.51 11.38 -22.20
N LEU A 432 4.90 10.98 -23.41
CA LEU A 432 6.25 11.22 -23.94
C LEU A 432 6.52 12.71 -24.18
N GLY A 433 5.54 13.46 -24.69
CA GLY A 433 5.64 14.91 -24.85
C GLY A 433 5.87 15.63 -23.52
N ASP A 434 5.07 15.30 -22.51
CA ASP A 434 5.22 15.84 -21.15
C ASP A 434 6.60 15.50 -20.56
N THR A 435 7.05 14.25 -20.76
CA THR A 435 8.37 13.79 -20.32
C THR A 435 9.49 14.59 -20.94
N VAL A 436 9.44 14.83 -22.23
CA VAL A 436 10.43 15.65 -22.96
C VAL A 436 10.46 17.08 -22.43
N GLU A 437 9.30 17.69 -22.16
CA GLU A 437 9.22 19.03 -21.58
C GLU A 437 9.79 19.10 -20.15
N ILE A 438 9.59 18.05 -19.36
CA ILE A 438 10.19 17.94 -18.04
C ILE A 438 11.71 17.85 -18.14
N LEU A 439 12.23 17.01 -19.03
CA LEU A 439 13.68 16.81 -19.22
C LEU A 439 14.39 18.05 -19.76
N LYS A 440 13.77 18.81 -20.66
CA LYS A 440 14.32 20.09 -21.16
C LYS A 440 14.54 21.13 -20.05
N LYS A 441 13.76 21.06 -18.97
CA LYS A 441 13.87 21.97 -17.81
C LYS A 441 14.89 21.50 -16.78
N LYS A 442 15.38 20.26 -16.88
CA LYS A 442 16.40 19.71 -15.98
C LYS A 442 17.81 20.10 -16.42
N PRO A 443 18.78 20.24 -15.48
CA PRO A 443 20.17 20.49 -15.85
C PRO A 443 20.67 19.34 -16.72
N SER A 444 21.42 19.71 -17.79
CA SER A 444 22.09 18.70 -18.61
C SER A 444 23.11 17.97 -17.76
N GLY A 445 22.98 16.64 -17.68
CA GLY A 445 23.89 15.77 -16.95
C GLY A 445 25.30 15.85 -17.57
N GLY A 446 26.17 16.62 -16.99
CA GLY A 446 27.52 16.85 -17.55
C GLY A 446 28.42 17.71 -16.68
N SER A 447 28.12 17.86 -15.40
CA SER A 447 29.09 18.49 -14.48
C SER A 447 29.72 17.41 -13.60
N VAL A 448 30.88 16.89 -14.06
CA VAL A 448 31.88 16.21 -13.21
C VAL A 448 32.45 17.19 -12.16
N LEU A 449 32.05 18.47 -12.24
CA LEU A 449 32.56 19.56 -11.40
C LEU A 449 32.41 19.32 -9.89
N PRO A 450 31.31 18.76 -9.33
CA PRO A 450 31.24 18.44 -7.90
C PRO A 450 32.24 17.35 -7.49
N TYR A 451 32.49 16.36 -8.36
CA TYR A 451 33.46 15.31 -8.08
C TYR A 451 34.90 15.82 -8.20
N ILE A 452 35.20 16.72 -9.14
CA ILE A 452 36.50 17.35 -9.27
C ILE A 452 36.75 18.28 -8.11
N ILE A 453 35.76 19.03 -7.61
CA ILE A 453 35.89 19.89 -6.42
C ILE A 453 36.08 19.05 -5.16
N ALA A 454 35.38 17.93 -5.02
CA ALA A 454 35.56 17.00 -3.88
C ALA A 454 36.94 16.33 -3.89
N LEU A 455 37.44 15.91 -5.06
CA LEU A 455 38.77 15.34 -5.23
C LEU A 455 39.88 16.40 -5.05
N ALA A 456 39.68 17.62 -5.53
CA ALA A 456 40.60 18.73 -5.31
C ALA A 456 40.64 19.16 -3.83
N GLY A 457 39.48 19.17 -3.15
CA GLY A 457 39.39 19.41 -1.71
C GLY A 457 40.13 18.35 -0.89
N LEU A 458 39.98 17.07 -1.22
CA LEU A 458 40.72 15.96 -0.59
C LEU A 458 42.24 16.06 -0.84
N ALA A 459 42.66 16.47 -2.04
CA ALA A 459 44.08 16.67 -2.35
C ALA A 459 44.68 17.87 -1.60
N ILE A 460 43.93 18.96 -1.45
CA ILE A 460 44.35 20.18 -0.75
C ILE A 460 44.42 19.92 0.77
N PHE A 461 43.37 19.27 1.35
CA PHE A 461 43.35 18.92 2.78
C PHE A 461 44.35 17.80 3.11
N GLY A 462 44.55 16.82 2.24
CA GLY A 462 45.56 15.77 2.38
C GLY A 462 46.97 16.33 2.33
N GLY A 463 47.24 17.27 1.42
CA GLY A 463 48.52 17.98 1.30
C GLY A 463 48.83 18.87 2.51
N ALA A 464 47.85 19.60 3.02
CA ALA A 464 47.99 20.43 4.22
C ALA A 464 48.17 19.57 5.47
N GLY A 465 47.47 18.46 5.61
CA GLY A 465 47.64 17.51 6.72
C GLY A 465 49.03 16.85 6.71
N TYR A 466 49.54 16.48 5.52
CA TYR A 466 50.92 15.95 5.37
C TYR A 466 51.98 16.97 5.68
N TRP A 467 51.78 18.23 5.28
CA TRP A 467 52.72 19.32 5.57
C TRP A 467 52.81 19.66 7.08
N VAL A 468 51.64 19.72 7.74
CA VAL A 468 51.59 19.94 9.21
C VAL A 468 52.19 18.75 9.95
N TRP A 469 51.98 17.52 9.53
CA TRP A 469 52.58 16.32 10.11
C TRP A 469 54.10 16.30 9.93
N LYS A 470 54.61 16.71 8.76
CA LYS A 470 56.04 16.80 8.49
C LYS A 470 56.71 17.88 9.35
N GLN A 471 56.10 19.05 9.51
CA GLN A 471 56.60 20.10 10.40
C GLN A 471 56.60 19.67 11.87
N ALA A 472 55.60 18.94 12.31
CA ALA A 472 55.56 18.40 13.67
C ALA A 472 56.67 17.35 13.93
N GLN A 473 57.03 16.54 12.92
CA GLN A 473 58.17 15.62 13.03
C GLN A 473 59.52 16.33 13.04
N GLU A 474 59.69 17.36 12.23
CA GLU A 474 60.88 18.14 12.19
C GLU A 474 61.11 18.94 13.50
N ALA A 475 60.05 19.43 14.13
CA ALA A 475 60.11 20.09 15.43
C ALA A 475 60.37 19.10 16.58
N ALA A 476 59.94 17.86 16.49
CA ALA A 476 60.21 16.81 17.48
C ALA A 476 61.60 16.20 17.35
N ALA A 477 62.30 16.37 16.21
CA ALA A 477 63.67 15.90 15.98
C ALA A 477 64.71 16.96 16.36
N SER A 478 64.28 18.19 16.63
CA SER A 478 65.15 19.32 17.03
C SER A 478 65.07 19.67 18.52
N SER A 479 64.33 18.91 19.30
CA SER A 479 64.30 18.93 20.78
C SER A 479 64.90 17.63 21.34
#